data_87c537d621f4ac0c444f8313944da052
#
_entry.id   87c537d621f4ac0c444f8313944da052
#
_cell.length_a   1.000
_cell.length_b   1.000
_cell.length_c   1.000
_cell.angle_alpha   90.00
_cell.angle_beta   90.00
_cell.angle_gamma   90.00
#
_symmetry.space_group_name_H-M   'P 1'
#
loop_
_entity.id
_entity.type
_entity.pdbx_description
1 polymer ?
#
loop_
_entity_poly.entity_id
_entity_poly.type
_entity_poly.pdbx_seq_one_letter_code
_entity_poly.pdbx_strand_id
1 'polypeptide(L)'
;MSKVGQREIQTQRRLVAFFQDALGYAYLGHWKDRADNGNVENALLTDWLKRQGHDDKIITKALRELSNAAALGGSKTLYDANREVYDRLRYGVKVRPDVGEQNVTIWPIMKPIPPCEAYTGDGTGRPAA
;
A
#
# COMPACT_ATOMS: atom_id res chain seq x y z
N MET A 1 25.74 27.97 -6.33
CA MET A 1 24.80 26.94 -5.83
C MET A 1 24.35 27.29 -4.42
N SER A 2 23.09 27.34 -4.21
CA SER A 2 22.51 27.66 -2.88
C SER A 2 22.80 26.53 -1.91
N LYS A 3 23.30 26.86 -0.71
CA LYS A 3 23.58 25.90 0.38
C LYS A 3 22.30 25.26 0.98
N VAL A 4 21.13 25.75 0.56
CA VAL A 4 19.83 25.36 1.10
C VAL A 4 19.46 23.90 0.76
N GLY A 5 19.80 23.39 -0.41
CA GLY A 5 19.51 22.00 -0.79
C GLY A 5 20.50 20.96 -0.29
N GLN A 6 21.70 21.36 0.12
CA GLN A 6 22.75 20.40 0.52
C GLN A 6 22.46 19.68 1.83
N ARG A 7 21.86 20.37 2.81
CA ARG A 7 21.48 19.77 4.09
C ARG A 7 20.37 18.75 3.93
N GLU A 8 19.40 19.05 3.08
CA GLU A 8 18.29 18.14 2.77
C GLU A 8 18.80 16.86 2.10
N ILE A 9 19.64 16.99 1.08
CA ILE A 9 20.26 15.83 0.39
C ILE A 9 21.06 14.96 1.36
N GLN A 10 21.82 15.56 2.28
CA GLN A 10 22.56 14.81 3.29
C GLN A 10 21.64 14.06 4.24
N THR A 11 20.52 14.67 4.64
CA THR A 11 19.51 14.04 5.50
C THR A 11 18.84 12.88 4.76
N GLN A 12 18.47 13.08 3.52
CA GLN A 12 17.90 11.99 2.69
C GLN A 12 18.87 10.81 2.55
N ARG A 13 20.15 11.07 2.27
CA ARG A 13 21.15 10.01 2.16
C ARG A 13 21.34 9.23 3.48
N ARG A 14 21.32 9.92 4.61
CA ARG A 14 21.39 9.26 5.93
C ARG A 14 20.17 8.38 6.18
N LEU A 15 18.96 8.86 5.83
CA LEU A 15 17.74 8.08 5.98
C LEU A 15 17.76 6.85 5.07
N VAL A 16 18.13 6.99 3.81
CA VAL A 16 18.25 5.87 2.87
C VAL A 16 19.23 4.82 3.42
N ALA A 17 20.42 5.25 3.85
CA ALA A 17 21.41 4.36 4.44
C ALA A 17 20.87 3.66 5.70
N PHE A 18 20.20 4.38 6.59
CA PHE A 18 19.60 3.81 7.79
C PHE A 18 18.55 2.75 7.45
N PHE A 19 17.66 3.02 6.50
CA PHE A 19 16.64 2.03 6.08
C PHE A 19 17.28 0.79 5.46
N GLN A 20 18.34 0.95 4.67
CA GLN A 20 19.04 -0.19 4.06
C GLN A 20 19.86 -0.99 5.08
N ASP A 21 20.71 -0.31 5.85
CA ASP A 21 21.74 -0.97 6.68
C ASP A 21 21.18 -1.46 8.01
N ALA A 22 20.34 -0.66 8.67
CA ALA A 22 19.78 -1.00 9.97
C ALA A 22 18.45 -1.75 9.91
N LEU A 23 17.60 -1.44 8.94
CA LEU A 23 16.25 -2.00 8.84
C LEU A 23 16.08 -3.02 7.71
N GLY A 24 17.09 -3.22 6.87
CA GLY A 24 17.04 -4.23 5.80
C GLY A 24 16.08 -3.95 4.64
N TYR A 25 15.72 -2.67 4.43
CA TYR A 25 14.87 -2.29 3.31
C TYR A 25 15.63 -2.29 1.99
N ALA A 26 14.96 -2.69 0.91
CA ALA A 26 15.52 -2.58 -0.42
C ALA A 26 15.33 -1.16 -0.98
N TYR A 27 16.40 -0.52 -1.44
CA TYR A 27 16.33 0.75 -2.12
C TYR A 27 16.08 0.53 -3.61
N LEU A 28 14.95 0.99 -4.11
CA LEU A 28 14.53 0.79 -5.51
C LEU A 28 15.03 1.87 -6.48
N GLY A 29 15.86 2.79 -6.01
CA GLY A 29 16.43 3.85 -6.82
C GLY A 29 15.63 5.15 -6.82
N HIS A 30 16.05 6.09 -7.65
CA HIS A 30 15.44 7.40 -7.78
C HIS A 30 14.46 7.39 -8.97
N TRP A 31 13.19 7.62 -8.70
CA TRP A 31 12.11 7.49 -9.68
C TRP A 31 11.68 8.80 -10.37
N LYS A 32 12.44 9.87 -10.17
CA LYS A 32 12.09 11.20 -10.68
C LYS A 32 11.86 11.23 -12.20
N ASP A 33 12.75 10.57 -12.93
CA ASP A 33 12.76 10.59 -14.41
C ASP A 33 12.19 9.29 -15.00
N ARG A 34 11.48 8.52 -14.19
CA ARG A 34 10.88 7.27 -14.62
C ARG A 34 9.70 7.55 -15.54
N ALA A 35 9.65 6.90 -16.70
CA ALA A 35 8.48 6.88 -17.54
C ALA A 35 7.32 6.22 -16.80
N ASP A 36 6.10 6.74 -16.96
CA ASP A 36 4.89 6.17 -16.38
C ASP A 36 4.91 6.14 -14.83
N ASN A 37 5.28 7.27 -14.24
CA ASN A 37 5.35 7.43 -12.79
C ASN A 37 3.95 7.62 -12.18
N GLY A 38 3.19 6.53 -12.13
CA GLY A 38 1.85 6.49 -11.55
C GLY A 38 1.87 6.38 -10.03
N ASN A 39 0.73 6.65 -9.39
CA ASN A 39 0.57 6.56 -7.94
C ASN A 39 0.40 5.11 -7.44
N VAL A 40 0.20 4.15 -8.34
CA VAL A 40 0.03 2.73 -8.04
C VAL A 40 1.12 1.94 -8.73
N GLU A 41 1.94 1.24 -7.97
CA GLU A 41 3.02 0.38 -8.45
C GLU A 41 2.50 -1.04 -8.72
N ASN A 42 1.95 -1.23 -9.90
CA ASN A 42 1.27 -2.47 -10.27
C ASN A 42 2.17 -3.72 -10.13
N ALA A 43 3.43 -3.64 -10.53
CA ALA A 43 4.34 -4.78 -10.46
C ALA A 43 4.62 -5.22 -9.02
N LEU A 44 4.97 -4.27 -8.15
CA LEU A 44 5.26 -4.56 -6.75
C LEU A 44 4.02 -5.06 -6.01
N LEU A 45 2.86 -4.46 -6.29
CA LEU A 45 1.61 -4.86 -5.68
C LEU A 45 1.14 -6.24 -6.16
N THR A 46 1.35 -6.55 -7.44
CA THR A 46 1.09 -7.88 -8.00
C THR A 46 1.92 -8.94 -7.29
N ASP A 47 3.22 -8.72 -7.14
CA ASP A 47 4.13 -9.66 -6.46
C ASP A 47 3.74 -9.85 -4.99
N TRP A 48 3.34 -8.78 -4.32
CA TRP A 48 2.84 -8.83 -2.95
C TRP A 48 1.58 -9.67 -2.83
N LEU A 49 0.58 -9.43 -3.67
CA LEU A 49 -0.69 -10.15 -3.66
C LEU A 49 -0.53 -11.63 -4.04
N LYS A 50 0.39 -11.96 -4.96
CA LYS A 50 0.76 -13.35 -5.25
C LYS A 50 1.36 -14.05 -4.04
N ARG A 51 2.22 -13.39 -3.31
CA ARG A 51 2.78 -13.93 -2.04
C ARG A 51 1.72 -14.15 -0.97
N GLN A 52 0.62 -13.38 -1.00
CA GLN A 52 -0.54 -13.60 -0.13
C GLN A 52 -1.44 -14.77 -0.58
N GLY A 53 -1.15 -15.41 -1.71
CA GLY A 53 -1.89 -16.55 -2.22
C GLY A 53 -3.11 -16.20 -3.07
N HIS A 54 -3.22 -14.98 -3.55
CA HIS A 54 -4.32 -14.57 -4.43
C HIS A 54 -4.08 -15.01 -5.88
N ASP A 55 -5.15 -15.39 -6.57
CA ASP A 55 -5.14 -15.77 -7.97
C ASP A 55 -4.98 -14.56 -8.91
N ASP A 56 -4.34 -14.76 -10.07
CA ASP A 56 -4.06 -13.71 -11.06
C ASP A 56 -5.32 -12.98 -11.52
N LYS A 57 -6.46 -13.66 -11.70
CA LYS A 57 -7.74 -13.03 -12.03
C LYS A 57 -8.17 -12.02 -10.97
N ILE A 58 -8.09 -12.41 -9.72
CA ILE A 58 -8.46 -11.60 -8.57
C ILE A 58 -7.53 -10.39 -8.45
N ILE A 59 -6.22 -10.62 -8.61
CA ILE A 59 -5.21 -9.55 -8.57
C ILE A 59 -5.47 -8.52 -9.66
N THR A 60 -5.71 -8.95 -10.89
CA THR A 60 -6.00 -8.04 -12.03
C THR A 60 -7.23 -7.19 -11.76
N LYS A 61 -8.30 -7.76 -11.23
CA LYS A 61 -9.51 -7.02 -10.87
C LYS A 61 -9.27 -6.03 -9.73
N ALA A 62 -8.51 -6.41 -8.71
CA ALA A 62 -8.16 -5.55 -7.59
C ALA A 62 -7.31 -4.35 -8.03
N LEU A 63 -6.31 -4.57 -8.87
CA LEU A 63 -5.48 -3.49 -9.43
C LEU A 63 -6.30 -2.53 -10.29
N ARG A 64 -7.24 -3.06 -11.07
CA ARG A 64 -8.17 -2.24 -11.85
C ARG A 64 -9.05 -1.36 -10.97
N GLU A 65 -9.58 -1.90 -9.89
CA GLU A 65 -10.37 -1.14 -8.92
C GLU A 65 -9.57 -0.04 -8.24
N LEU A 66 -8.33 -0.31 -7.85
CA LEU A 66 -7.43 0.71 -7.29
C LEU A 66 -7.08 1.78 -8.31
N SER A 67 -6.76 1.40 -9.54
CA SER A 67 -6.45 2.35 -10.61
C SER A 67 -7.65 3.25 -10.94
N ASN A 68 -8.85 2.69 -10.99
CA ASN A 68 -10.09 3.45 -11.19
C ASN A 68 -10.36 4.41 -10.03
N ALA A 69 -10.10 3.99 -8.80
CA ALA A 69 -10.24 4.85 -7.63
C ALA A 69 -9.26 6.03 -7.65
N ALA A 70 -8.02 5.79 -8.07
CA ALA A 70 -6.97 6.81 -8.18
C ALA A 70 -7.12 7.73 -9.39
N ALA A 71 -7.89 7.33 -10.41
CA ALA A 71 -8.05 8.10 -11.63
C ALA A 71 -8.83 9.39 -11.40
N LEU A 72 -8.34 10.48 -11.98
CA LEU A 72 -9.04 11.76 -12.04
C LEU A 72 -9.81 11.84 -13.36
N GLY A 73 -11.02 12.34 -13.33
CA GLY A 73 -11.83 12.54 -14.53
C GLY A 73 -13.27 12.93 -14.21
N GLY A 74 -13.94 13.56 -15.16
CA GLY A 74 -15.28 14.07 -14.97
C GLY A 74 -15.37 15.12 -13.86
N SER A 75 -16.30 14.95 -12.94
CA SER A 75 -16.49 15.81 -11.75
C SER A 75 -15.68 15.38 -10.53
N LYS A 76 -14.88 14.31 -10.65
CA LYS A 76 -14.12 13.75 -9.53
C LYS A 76 -12.93 14.63 -9.17
N THR A 77 -12.91 15.11 -7.96
CA THR A 77 -11.81 15.94 -7.43
C THR A 77 -10.66 15.07 -6.92
N LEU A 78 -9.49 15.69 -6.71
CA LEU A 78 -8.35 15.01 -6.08
C LEU A 78 -8.70 14.49 -4.67
N TYR A 79 -9.52 15.23 -3.94
CA TYR A 79 -10.03 14.81 -2.62
C TYR A 79 -10.86 13.53 -2.73
N ASP A 80 -11.77 13.46 -3.71
CA ASP A 80 -12.61 12.27 -3.91
C ASP A 80 -11.75 11.05 -4.27
N ALA A 81 -10.77 11.21 -5.16
CA ALA A 81 -9.85 10.14 -5.52
C ALA A 81 -9.04 9.65 -4.31
N ASN A 82 -8.50 10.56 -3.53
CA ASN A 82 -7.74 10.20 -2.31
C ASN A 82 -8.63 9.47 -1.29
N ARG A 83 -9.86 9.91 -1.10
CA ARG A 83 -10.82 9.27 -0.20
C ARG A 83 -11.16 7.86 -0.68
N GLU A 84 -11.46 7.68 -1.95
CA GLU A 84 -11.77 6.37 -2.51
C GLU A 84 -10.61 5.38 -2.41
N VAL A 85 -9.37 5.82 -2.69
CA VAL A 85 -8.18 4.99 -2.51
C VAL A 85 -7.98 4.65 -1.04
N TYR A 86 -8.11 5.62 -0.14
CA TYR A 86 -8.00 5.41 1.30
C TYR A 86 -9.00 4.36 1.80
N ASP A 87 -10.26 4.45 1.36
CA ASP A 87 -11.30 3.50 1.75
C ASP A 87 -10.94 2.07 1.29
N ARG A 88 -10.37 1.91 0.10
CA ARG A 88 -9.91 0.61 -0.39
C ARG A 88 -8.70 0.07 0.35
N LEU A 89 -7.79 0.94 0.76
CA LEU A 89 -6.63 0.54 1.57
C LEU A 89 -7.07 0.13 2.98
N ARG A 90 -8.01 0.86 3.57
CA ARG A 90 -8.46 0.63 4.95
C ARG A 90 -9.41 -0.54 5.08
N TYR A 91 -10.39 -0.64 4.19
CA TYR A 91 -11.48 -1.63 4.27
C TYR A 91 -11.30 -2.80 3.30
N GLY A 92 -10.25 -2.78 2.50
CA GLY A 92 -9.97 -3.77 1.48
C GLY A 92 -10.71 -3.51 0.16
N VAL A 93 -10.23 -4.17 -0.87
CA VAL A 93 -10.83 -4.14 -2.21
C VAL A 93 -11.74 -5.35 -2.36
N LYS A 94 -13.03 -5.11 -2.57
CA LYS A 94 -14.00 -6.17 -2.82
C LYS A 94 -13.99 -6.54 -4.30
N VAL A 95 -13.65 -7.78 -4.59
CA VAL A 95 -13.58 -8.31 -5.93
C VAL A 95 -14.47 -9.53 -6.05
N ARG A 96 -15.23 -9.61 -7.13
CA ARG A 96 -15.98 -10.82 -7.48
C ARG A 96 -15.13 -11.67 -8.40
N PRO A 97 -14.71 -12.88 -8.00
CA PRO A 97 -13.86 -13.74 -8.83
C PRO A 97 -14.54 -14.13 -10.14
N ASP A 98 -15.79 -14.58 -10.08
CA ASP A 98 -16.56 -14.93 -11.26
C ASP A 98 -18.07 -14.66 -11.08
N VAL A 99 -18.84 -14.80 -12.16
CA VAL A 99 -20.29 -14.61 -12.14
C VAL A 99 -20.92 -15.68 -11.24
N GLY A 100 -21.69 -15.25 -10.24
CA GLY A 100 -22.33 -16.15 -9.27
C GLY A 100 -21.50 -16.49 -8.04
N GLU A 101 -20.23 -16.13 -8.00
CA GLU A 101 -19.38 -16.32 -6.81
C GLU A 101 -19.52 -15.18 -5.80
N GLN A 102 -19.17 -15.48 -4.55
CA GLN A 102 -19.17 -14.48 -3.49
C GLN A 102 -18.00 -13.49 -3.65
N ASN A 103 -18.21 -12.26 -3.18
CA ASN A 103 -17.14 -11.27 -3.17
C ASN A 103 -16.01 -11.69 -2.23
N VAL A 104 -14.77 -11.58 -2.72
CA VAL A 104 -13.54 -11.75 -1.93
C VAL A 104 -13.00 -10.36 -1.60
N THR A 105 -12.62 -10.15 -0.36
CA THR A 105 -11.95 -8.91 0.06
C THR A 105 -10.45 -9.10 0.02
N ILE A 106 -9.76 -8.25 -0.73
CA ILE A 106 -8.31 -8.24 -0.86
C ILE A 106 -7.77 -7.02 -0.15
N TRP A 107 -6.69 -7.22 0.59
CA TRP A 107 -6.00 -6.18 1.32
C TRP A 107 -4.72 -5.81 0.58
N PRO A 108 -4.66 -4.63 -0.08
CA PRO A 108 -3.46 -4.19 -0.80
C PRO A 108 -2.27 -3.93 0.11
N ILE A 109 -2.55 -3.70 1.38
CA ILE A 109 -1.59 -3.60 2.48
C ILE A 109 -1.90 -4.68 3.52
N MET A 110 -1.13 -4.73 4.58
CA MET A 110 -1.42 -5.66 5.68
C MET A 110 -2.85 -5.49 6.16
N LYS A 111 -3.57 -6.62 6.30
CA LYS A 111 -4.90 -6.62 6.90
C LYS A 111 -4.85 -5.91 8.25
N PRO A 112 -5.73 -4.93 8.49
CA PRO A 112 -5.77 -4.28 9.79
C PRO A 112 -5.96 -5.31 10.89
N ILE A 113 -5.14 -5.24 11.91
CA ILE A 113 -5.33 -6.03 13.13
C ILE A 113 -6.63 -5.52 13.75
N PRO A 114 -7.60 -6.40 14.03
CA PRO A 114 -8.83 -5.97 14.68
C PRO A 114 -8.50 -5.22 15.97
N PRO A 115 -9.17 -4.09 16.25
CA PRO A 115 -8.87 -3.34 17.44
C PRO A 115 -9.18 -4.20 18.67
N CYS A 116 -8.16 -4.48 19.43
CA CYS A 116 -8.21 -4.92 20.84
C CYS A 116 -9.00 -6.18 21.27
N GLU A 117 -9.40 -7.06 20.37
CA GLU A 117 -9.92 -8.36 20.84
C GLU A 117 -8.82 -9.31 21.35
N ALA A 118 -7.56 -9.00 21.09
CA ALA A 118 -6.42 -9.84 21.45
C ALA A 118 -5.76 -9.46 22.78
N TYR A 119 -6.21 -8.43 23.48
CA TYR A 119 -5.61 -8.04 24.75
C TYR A 119 -6.55 -8.34 25.93
N THR A 120 -6.88 -9.61 26.10
CA THR A 120 -7.31 -10.14 27.38
C THR A 120 -6.07 -10.38 28.24
N GLY A 121 -5.33 -9.32 28.53
CA GLY A 121 -4.27 -9.36 29.52
C GLY A 121 -4.88 -9.54 30.90
N ASP A 122 -4.26 -10.35 31.68
CA ASP A 122 -4.56 -10.59 33.11
C ASP A 122 -4.38 -9.35 34.01
N GLY A 123 -4.39 -8.15 33.45
CA GLY A 123 -4.13 -6.90 34.16
C GLY A 123 -2.67 -6.68 34.60
N THR A 124 -1.78 -7.63 34.30
CA THR A 124 -0.35 -7.57 34.70
C THR A 124 0.53 -7.08 33.52
N GLY A 125 -0.06 -6.74 32.37
CA GLY A 125 0.66 -6.29 31.19
C GLY A 125 1.40 -7.41 30.45
N ARG A 126 1.15 -8.68 30.77
CA ARG A 126 1.69 -9.83 30.05
C ARG A 126 0.66 -10.38 29.06
N PRO A 127 1.08 -10.78 27.84
CA PRO A 127 0.18 -11.47 26.92
C PRO A 127 -0.25 -12.80 27.54
N ALA A 128 -1.53 -13.12 27.39
CA ALA A 128 -2.06 -14.44 27.77
C ALA A 128 -1.30 -15.54 27.01
N ALA A 129 -0.88 -16.56 27.70
CA ALA A 129 -0.18 -17.71 27.13
C ALA A 129 -1.07 -18.51 26.18
#